data_cdf8f84068ba18cf35900381fa3f7acf
#
_entry.id   cdf8f84068ba18cf35900381fa3f7acf
#
_cell.length_a   1.000
_cell.length_b   1.000
_cell.length_c   1.000
_cell.angle_alpha   90.00
_cell.angle_beta   90.00
_cell.angle_gamma   90.00
#
_symmetry.space_group_name_H-M   'P 1'
#
loop_
_entity.id
_entity.type
_entity.pdbx_description
1 polymer ?
#
loop_
_entity_poly.entity_id
_entity_poly.type
_entity_poly.pdbx_seq_one_letter_code
_entity_poly.pdbx_strand_id
1 'polypeptide(L)'
;MTQGRVRIERALPAPIEDVYAAWTQPEAMARWLAPMGHAEVEADVRVGGRLRVVMIGGGMSIEHTGEYLTVEPPRELSFTWQSPYTGAEPSVVTVTLTTNGDSTDLLLLHERLPEDAAESHGGGWEAILERLVEELLKGEPNG
;
A
#
# COMPACT_ATOMS: atom_id res chain seq x y z
N MET A 1 19.77 -1.69 -18.54
CA MET A 1 18.71 -2.60 -18.09
C MET A 1 17.58 -1.83 -17.48
N THR A 2 16.38 -2.09 -17.96
CA THR A 2 15.20 -1.40 -17.48
C THR A 2 14.71 -2.08 -16.21
N GLN A 3 14.23 -1.26 -15.28
CA GLN A 3 13.58 -1.76 -14.08
C GLN A 3 12.07 -1.74 -14.29
N GLY A 4 11.39 -2.67 -13.65
CA GLY A 4 9.93 -2.73 -13.71
C GLY A 4 9.31 -1.65 -12.85
N ARG A 5 8.14 -1.18 -13.27
CA ARG A 5 7.39 -0.15 -12.57
C ARG A 5 5.90 -0.41 -12.67
N VAL A 6 5.19 -0.21 -11.56
CA VAL A 6 3.73 -0.27 -11.52
C VAL A 6 3.21 1.14 -11.26
N ARG A 7 2.21 1.56 -12.02
CA ARG A 7 1.54 2.85 -11.82
C ARG A 7 0.04 2.62 -11.84
N ILE A 8 -0.62 2.94 -10.75
CA ILE A 8 -2.06 2.75 -10.61
C ILE A 8 -2.70 4.04 -10.11
N GLU A 9 -3.77 4.46 -10.75
CA GLU A 9 -4.59 5.59 -10.29
C GLU A 9 -5.95 5.04 -9.91
N ARG A 10 -6.46 5.49 -8.76
CA ARG A 10 -7.74 5.02 -8.25
C ARG A 10 -8.46 6.11 -7.49
N ALA A 11 -9.76 6.29 -7.75
CA ALA A 11 -10.60 7.16 -6.92
C ALA A 11 -11.09 6.35 -5.72
N LEU A 12 -10.93 6.91 -4.52
CA LEU A 12 -11.30 6.23 -3.28
C LEU A 12 -12.48 6.96 -2.63
N PRO A 13 -13.48 6.23 -2.13
CA PRO A 13 -14.73 6.82 -1.64
C PRO A 13 -14.63 7.28 -0.18
N ALA A 14 -13.69 8.15 0.13
CA ALA A 14 -13.51 8.66 1.48
C ALA A 14 -12.68 9.95 1.46
N PRO A 15 -12.81 10.79 2.49
CA PRO A 15 -11.98 11.99 2.62
C PRO A 15 -10.50 11.64 2.77
N ILE A 16 -9.64 12.57 2.40
CA ILE A 16 -8.20 12.33 2.37
C ILE A 16 -7.63 11.91 3.72
N GLU A 17 -8.15 12.46 4.83
CA GLU A 17 -7.70 12.09 6.17
C GLU A 17 -8.00 10.64 6.49
N ASP A 18 -9.15 10.14 6.05
CA ASP A 18 -9.54 8.75 6.29
C ASP A 18 -8.70 7.80 5.45
N VAL A 19 -8.40 8.21 4.21
CA VAL A 19 -7.54 7.41 3.33
C VAL A 19 -6.12 7.35 3.91
N TYR A 20 -5.59 8.49 4.34
CA TYR A 20 -4.25 8.52 4.91
C TYR A 20 -4.19 7.66 6.19
N ALA A 21 -5.22 7.72 7.02
CA ALA A 21 -5.28 6.88 8.22
C ALA A 21 -5.28 5.40 7.87
N ALA A 22 -5.99 5.01 6.81
CA ALA A 22 -6.01 3.62 6.36
C ALA A 22 -4.62 3.13 5.93
N TRP A 23 -3.78 4.02 5.45
CA TRP A 23 -2.41 3.68 5.01
C TRP A 23 -1.38 3.76 6.12
N THR A 24 -1.72 4.29 7.29
CA THR A 24 -0.73 4.55 8.34
C THR A 24 -1.05 3.90 9.68
N GLN A 25 -2.27 3.42 9.88
CA GLN A 25 -2.63 2.74 11.12
C GLN A 25 -2.52 1.23 10.92
N PRO A 26 -1.68 0.54 11.73
CA PRO A 26 -1.44 -0.89 11.52
C PRO A 26 -2.71 -1.74 11.56
N GLU A 27 -3.65 -1.44 12.45
CA GLU A 27 -4.89 -2.19 12.55
C GLU A 27 -5.74 -2.05 11.29
N ALA A 28 -5.75 -0.86 10.70
CA ALA A 28 -6.47 -0.65 9.45
C ALA A 28 -5.77 -1.37 8.30
N MET A 29 -4.44 -1.22 8.22
CA MET A 29 -3.66 -1.85 7.15
C MET A 29 -3.83 -3.38 7.16
N ALA A 30 -3.93 -3.96 8.35
CA ALA A 30 -4.07 -5.41 8.49
C ALA A 30 -5.32 -5.96 7.78
N ARG A 31 -6.35 -5.13 7.62
CA ARG A 31 -7.61 -5.57 7.03
C ARG A 31 -7.61 -5.59 5.51
N TRP A 32 -6.78 -4.75 4.86
CA TRP A 32 -6.86 -4.64 3.39
C TRP A 32 -5.52 -4.87 2.67
N LEU A 33 -4.41 -4.85 3.39
CA LEU A 33 -3.08 -4.86 2.76
C LEU A 33 -2.61 -6.29 2.45
N ALA A 34 -3.48 -7.08 1.85
CA ALA A 34 -3.18 -8.40 1.33
C ALA A 34 -4.18 -8.71 0.22
N PRO A 35 -3.75 -9.36 -0.87
CA PRO A 35 -4.67 -9.65 -1.97
C PRO A 35 -5.73 -10.70 -1.59
N MET A 36 -5.42 -11.55 -0.61
CA MET A 36 -6.38 -12.49 -0.04
C MET A 36 -5.99 -12.77 1.40
N GLY A 37 -6.93 -13.24 2.21
CA GLY A 37 -6.66 -13.50 3.62
C GLY A 37 -6.55 -12.21 4.42
N HIS A 38 -5.47 -12.08 5.16
CA HIS A 38 -5.24 -10.91 6.00
C HIS A 38 -3.75 -10.61 6.09
N ALA A 39 -3.42 -9.49 6.72
CA ALA A 39 -2.01 -9.14 6.95
C ALA A 39 -1.78 -8.91 8.43
N GLU A 40 -0.55 -9.19 8.88
CA GLU A 40 -0.06 -8.76 10.17
C GLU A 40 0.86 -7.58 9.90
N VAL A 41 0.63 -6.44 10.55
CA VAL A 41 1.31 -5.20 10.23
C VAL A 41 1.95 -4.59 11.47
N GLU A 42 3.23 -4.23 11.35
CA GLU A 42 3.94 -3.41 12.32
C GLU A 42 4.45 -2.21 11.56
N ALA A 43 4.13 -1.01 12.03
CA ALA A 43 4.52 0.20 11.33
C ALA A 43 4.88 1.30 12.32
N ASP A 44 6.06 1.89 12.11
CA ASP A 44 6.51 3.08 12.83
C ASP A 44 6.53 4.21 11.80
N VAL A 45 5.42 4.91 11.67
CA VAL A 45 5.17 5.83 10.56
C VAL A 45 5.88 7.16 10.81
N ARG A 46 7.16 7.18 10.47
CA ARG A 46 8.01 8.36 10.50
C ARG A 46 9.18 8.10 9.56
N VAL A 47 9.81 9.15 9.08
CA VAL A 47 10.98 8.99 8.21
C VAL A 47 12.04 8.18 8.96
N GLY A 48 12.52 7.12 8.34
CA GLY A 48 13.47 6.20 8.95
C GLY A 48 12.83 5.10 9.80
N GLY A 49 11.50 5.15 10.01
CA GLY A 49 10.80 4.12 10.76
C GLY A 49 10.62 2.84 9.95
N ARG A 50 10.35 1.74 10.64
CA ARG A 50 10.23 0.43 10.00
C ARG A 50 8.80 0.07 9.69
N LEU A 51 8.64 -0.64 8.56
CA LEU A 51 7.37 -1.22 8.15
C LEU A 51 7.57 -2.72 7.96
N ARG A 52 6.69 -3.52 8.53
CA ARG A 52 6.71 -4.96 8.34
C ARG A 52 5.27 -5.42 8.09
N VAL A 53 5.08 -6.10 6.96
CA VAL A 53 3.77 -6.60 6.56
C VAL A 53 3.90 -8.08 6.23
N VAL A 54 3.19 -8.94 6.94
CA VAL A 54 3.14 -10.36 6.62
C VAL A 54 1.76 -10.64 6.03
N MET A 55 1.74 -10.99 4.75
CA MET A 55 0.51 -11.32 4.05
C MET A 55 0.23 -12.81 4.22
N ILE A 56 -0.92 -13.16 4.76
CA ILE A 56 -1.29 -14.53 5.09
C ILE A 56 -2.55 -14.90 4.34
N GLY A 57 -2.46 -15.93 3.52
CA GLY A 57 -3.61 -16.39 2.76
C GLY A 57 -3.22 -17.53 1.82
N GLY A 58 -4.19 -18.34 1.43
CA GLY A 58 -3.95 -19.44 0.51
C GLY A 58 -2.94 -20.46 1.01
N GLY A 59 -2.81 -20.61 2.34
CA GLY A 59 -1.83 -21.52 2.93
C GLY A 59 -0.41 -20.98 2.91
N MET A 60 -0.22 -19.71 2.55
CA MET A 60 1.11 -19.09 2.45
C MET A 60 1.22 -17.91 3.37
N SER A 61 2.46 -17.59 3.72
CA SER A 61 2.80 -16.43 4.54
C SER A 61 4.00 -15.74 3.88
N ILE A 62 3.84 -14.47 3.50
CA ILE A 62 4.88 -13.74 2.76
C ILE A 62 5.22 -12.47 3.53
N GLU A 63 6.46 -12.36 3.97
CA GLU A 63 6.92 -11.21 4.71
C GLU A 63 7.44 -10.11 3.78
N HIS A 64 6.95 -8.90 4.01
CA HIS A 64 7.44 -7.70 3.35
C HIS A 64 8.01 -6.77 4.40
N THR A 65 9.16 -6.18 4.12
CA THR A 65 9.81 -5.24 5.03
C THR A 65 10.12 -3.95 4.30
N GLY A 66 10.17 -2.85 5.04
CA GLY A 66 10.50 -1.57 4.44
C GLY A 66 10.89 -0.53 5.47
N GLU A 67 11.26 0.62 4.94
CA GLU A 67 11.61 1.78 5.74
C GLU A 67 10.88 2.98 5.13
N TYR A 68 10.29 3.81 5.97
CA TYR A 68 9.60 5.02 5.48
C TYR A 68 10.60 6.04 5.01
N LEU A 69 10.39 6.55 3.80
CA LEU A 69 11.25 7.55 3.16
C LEU A 69 10.62 8.93 3.21
N THR A 70 9.32 9.01 2.98
CA THR A 70 8.56 10.26 3.00
C THR A 70 7.30 10.05 3.82
N VAL A 71 7.04 10.97 4.75
CA VAL A 71 5.81 10.94 5.55
C VAL A 71 5.29 12.37 5.61
N GLU A 72 4.35 12.71 4.72
CA GLU A 72 3.77 14.06 4.61
C GLU A 72 2.25 13.97 4.70
N PRO A 73 1.71 13.93 5.92
CA PRO A 73 0.26 13.84 6.11
C PRO A 73 -0.45 15.06 5.54
N PRO A 74 -1.59 14.86 4.94
CA PRO A 74 -2.23 13.60 4.54
C PRO A 74 -2.01 13.29 3.05
N ARG A 75 -0.96 13.80 2.43
CA ARG A 75 -0.81 13.82 0.98
C ARG A 75 0.16 12.82 0.40
N GLU A 76 1.21 12.46 1.13
CA GLU A 76 2.22 11.60 0.53
C GLU A 76 2.87 10.66 1.54
N LEU A 77 3.08 9.43 1.10
CA LEU A 77 3.73 8.41 1.89
C LEU A 77 4.60 7.58 0.95
N SER A 78 5.87 7.41 1.27
CA SER A 78 6.70 6.49 0.50
C SER A 78 7.52 5.63 1.43
N PHE A 79 7.81 4.42 0.96
CA PHE A 79 8.55 3.45 1.77
C PHE A 79 9.22 2.45 0.84
N THR A 80 10.31 1.86 1.33
CA THR A 80 10.89 0.73 0.60
C THR A 80 10.01 -0.49 0.82
N TRP A 81 10.09 -1.44 -0.11
CA TRP A 81 9.23 -2.62 -0.08
C TRP A 81 10.05 -3.78 -0.59
N GLN A 82 10.37 -4.71 0.31
CA GLN A 82 11.21 -5.84 -0.03
C GLN A 82 10.56 -7.14 0.43
N SER A 83 10.56 -8.11 -0.47
CA SER A 83 10.03 -9.45 -0.23
C SER A 83 10.85 -10.43 -1.07
N PRO A 84 10.58 -11.74 -0.96
CA PRO A 84 11.25 -12.70 -1.85
C PRO A 84 11.01 -12.43 -3.35
N TYR A 85 10.00 -11.63 -3.68
CA TYR A 85 9.61 -11.39 -5.06
C TYR A 85 10.10 -10.05 -5.62
N THR A 86 10.76 -9.22 -4.81
CA THR A 86 11.23 -7.90 -5.27
C THR A 86 12.69 -7.88 -5.68
N GLY A 87 13.36 -9.02 -5.64
CA GLY A 87 14.77 -9.12 -6.00
C GLY A 87 15.69 -8.83 -4.84
N ALA A 88 16.98 -8.68 -5.13
CA ALA A 88 18.00 -8.51 -4.10
C ALA A 88 17.98 -7.11 -3.47
N GLU A 89 17.47 -6.11 -4.20
CA GLU A 89 17.44 -4.73 -3.71
C GLU A 89 16.02 -4.32 -3.37
N PRO A 90 15.84 -3.43 -2.39
CA PRO A 90 14.49 -2.97 -2.04
C PRO A 90 13.86 -2.21 -3.20
N SER A 91 12.58 -2.46 -3.43
CA SER A 91 11.78 -1.62 -4.32
C SER A 91 11.22 -0.44 -3.53
N VAL A 92 10.58 0.51 -4.21
CA VAL A 92 10.04 1.71 -3.57
C VAL A 92 8.58 1.88 -3.96
N VAL A 93 7.73 2.06 -2.96
CA VAL A 93 6.32 2.37 -3.15
C VAL A 93 6.07 3.81 -2.75
N THR A 94 5.44 4.58 -3.61
CA THR A 94 5.04 5.95 -3.32
C THR A 94 3.54 6.08 -3.50
N VAL A 95 2.86 6.60 -2.48
CA VAL A 95 1.42 6.84 -2.51
C VAL A 95 1.19 8.33 -2.41
N THR A 96 0.52 8.90 -3.40
CA THR A 96 0.17 10.31 -3.42
C THR A 96 -1.35 10.43 -3.39
N LEU A 97 -1.86 11.25 -2.48
CA LEU A 97 -3.29 11.44 -2.28
C LEU A 97 -3.67 12.88 -2.60
N THR A 98 -4.74 13.03 -3.36
CA THR A 98 -5.24 14.35 -3.75
C THR A 98 -6.74 14.42 -3.47
N THR A 99 -7.17 15.47 -2.79
CA THR A 99 -8.58 15.67 -2.50
C THR A 99 -9.38 15.91 -3.78
N ASN A 100 -10.52 15.26 -3.88
CA ASN A 100 -11.43 15.43 -5.02
C ASN A 100 -12.86 15.43 -4.48
N GLY A 101 -13.33 16.61 -4.01
CA GLY A 101 -14.63 16.69 -3.35
C GLY A 101 -14.63 15.88 -2.06
N ASP A 102 -15.57 14.96 -1.94
CA ASP A 102 -15.68 14.07 -0.79
C ASP A 102 -14.88 12.78 -0.97
N SER A 103 -14.22 12.65 -2.10
CA SER A 103 -13.40 11.48 -2.39
C SER A 103 -11.93 11.86 -2.47
N THR A 104 -11.09 10.87 -2.68
CA THR A 104 -9.64 11.07 -2.75
C THR A 104 -9.12 10.33 -3.98
N ASP A 105 -8.29 11.01 -4.75
CA ASP A 105 -7.58 10.37 -5.86
C ASP A 105 -6.26 9.86 -5.35
N LEU A 106 -6.01 8.58 -5.56
CA LEU A 106 -4.78 7.92 -5.16
C LEU A 106 -3.94 7.61 -6.39
N LEU A 107 -2.66 7.95 -6.31
CA LEU A 107 -1.66 7.52 -7.28
C LEU A 107 -0.65 6.64 -6.55
N LEU A 108 -0.52 5.40 -7.00
CA LEU A 108 0.47 4.48 -6.46
C LEU A 108 1.54 4.22 -7.50
N LEU A 109 2.79 4.43 -7.11
CA LEU A 109 3.95 4.09 -7.93
C LEU A 109 4.76 3.05 -7.18
N HIS A 110 5.04 1.93 -7.82
CA HIS A 110 5.92 0.91 -7.24
C HIS A 110 7.08 0.74 -8.23
N GLU A 111 8.25 1.18 -7.82
CA GLU A 111 9.41 1.31 -8.70
C GLU A 111 10.57 0.45 -8.22
N ARG A 112 11.57 0.28 -9.05
CA ARG A 112 12.76 -0.51 -8.77
C ARG A 112 12.45 -1.99 -8.59
N LEU A 113 11.43 -2.46 -9.30
CA LEU A 113 11.11 -3.88 -9.35
C LEU A 113 11.95 -4.56 -10.44
N PRO A 114 12.24 -5.86 -10.29
CA PRO A 114 12.71 -6.64 -11.44
C PRO A 114 11.71 -6.51 -12.58
N GLU A 115 12.19 -6.45 -13.79
CA GLU A 115 11.33 -6.22 -14.96
C GLU A 115 10.21 -7.27 -15.06
N ASP A 116 10.53 -8.52 -14.76
CA ASP A 116 9.55 -9.62 -14.83
C ASP A 116 8.61 -9.66 -13.62
N ALA A 117 8.87 -8.88 -12.59
CA ALA A 117 8.01 -8.83 -11.41
C ALA A 117 6.92 -7.74 -11.49
N ALA A 118 7.06 -6.79 -12.41
CA ALA A 118 6.14 -5.64 -12.45
C ALA A 118 4.70 -6.07 -12.72
N GLU A 119 4.50 -7.02 -13.63
CA GLU A 119 3.14 -7.45 -13.99
C GLU A 119 2.44 -8.12 -12.81
N SER A 120 3.11 -9.02 -12.11
CA SER A 120 2.51 -9.72 -10.98
C SER A 120 2.27 -8.78 -9.80
N HIS A 121 3.17 -7.83 -9.57
CA HIS A 121 2.96 -6.84 -8.51
C HIS A 121 1.80 -5.89 -8.87
N GLY A 122 1.65 -5.56 -10.15
CA GLY A 122 0.52 -4.76 -10.60
C GLY A 122 -0.80 -5.43 -10.31
N GLY A 123 -0.92 -6.72 -10.62
CA GLY A 123 -2.12 -7.50 -10.31
C GLY A 123 -2.37 -7.59 -8.82
N GLY A 124 -1.31 -7.79 -8.03
CA GLY A 124 -1.42 -7.83 -6.58
C GLY A 124 -1.91 -6.51 -6.01
N TRP A 125 -1.37 -5.39 -6.46
CA TRP A 125 -1.80 -4.07 -6.00
C TRP A 125 -3.25 -3.77 -6.40
N GLU A 126 -3.67 -4.18 -7.60
CA GLU A 126 -5.06 -3.99 -8.01
C GLU A 126 -6.01 -4.70 -7.04
N ALA A 127 -5.71 -5.95 -6.69
CA ALA A 127 -6.52 -6.71 -5.74
C ALA A 127 -6.51 -6.07 -4.35
N ILE A 128 -5.36 -5.60 -3.90
CA ILE A 128 -5.20 -4.95 -2.60
C ILE A 128 -6.03 -3.67 -2.55
N LEU A 129 -5.95 -2.84 -3.60
CA LEU A 129 -6.69 -1.59 -3.63
C LEU A 129 -8.20 -1.80 -3.70
N GLU A 130 -8.66 -2.88 -4.33
CA GLU A 130 -10.08 -3.24 -4.26
C GLU A 130 -10.51 -3.49 -2.82
N ARG A 131 -9.68 -4.15 -2.03
CA ARG A 131 -9.99 -4.39 -0.62
C ARG A 131 -9.99 -3.08 0.17
N LEU A 132 -9.08 -2.17 -0.17
CA LEU A 132 -9.08 -0.85 0.46
C LEU A 132 -10.38 -0.11 0.21
N VAL A 133 -10.88 -0.13 -1.02
CA VAL A 133 -12.17 0.48 -1.34
C VAL A 133 -13.27 -0.14 -0.48
N GLU A 134 -13.30 -1.45 -0.35
CA GLU A 134 -14.30 -2.13 0.47
C GLU A 134 -14.21 -1.71 1.93
N GLU A 135 -13.00 -1.60 2.47
CA GLU A 135 -12.81 -1.17 3.85
C GLU A 135 -13.26 0.27 4.08
N LEU A 136 -12.97 1.15 3.13
CA LEU A 136 -13.38 2.54 3.23
C LEU A 136 -14.90 2.67 3.22
N LEU A 137 -15.57 1.86 2.42
CA LEU A 137 -17.04 1.86 2.38
C LEU A 137 -17.64 1.36 3.68
N LYS A 138 -17.01 0.37 4.32
CA LYS A 138 -17.47 -0.14 5.62
C LYS A 138 -17.25 0.85 6.74
N GLY A 139 -16.19 1.65 6.65
CA GLY A 139 -15.82 2.60 7.68
C GLY A 139 -16.64 3.86 7.68
N GLU A 140 -17.55 4.04 6.73
CA GLU A 140 -18.39 5.22 6.71
C GLU A 140 -19.28 5.25 7.96
N PRO A 141 -19.35 6.39 8.65
CA PRO A 141 -20.23 6.48 9.78
C PRO A 141 -21.66 6.30 9.30
N ASN A 142 -22.33 5.40 9.96
CA ASN A 142 -23.73 5.20 9.69
C ASN A 142 -24.49 6.36 10.26
N GLY A 143 -24.65 7.15 9.43
CA GLY A 143 -25.45 8.48 9.81
C GLY A 143 -25.48 8.69 10.43
#